data_4a423f9c39eccb931e6d88f4293579bf
#
_entry.id   4a423f9c39eccb931e6d88f4293579bf
#
_cell.length_a   1.000
_cell.length_b   1.000
_cell.length_c   1.000
_cell.angle_alpha   90.00
_cell.angle_beta   90.00
_cell.angle_gamma   90.00
#
_symmetry.space_group_name_H-M   'P 1'
#
loop_
_entity.id
_entity.type
_entity.pdbx_description
1 polymer ?
#
loop_
_entity_poly.entity_id
_entity_poly.type
_entity_poly.pdbx_seq_one_letter_code
_entity_poly.pdbx_strand_id
1 'polypeptide(L)'
;EDDAIMQLSHGIAEAEKIQMRAFFALAGAQPKAAPGEYPVLVYHPHPFAAKRDIECEFMLADQNWSQEEFYDVKIYVNGKEIPCQLEKESSNVPLDWRKRIVFTLEMQPFSMNRVCVFTERKKRPEKKNFEIKDKFIFDNGRLRAVIDGSDGLISSLSADGKEYLHDSGRLNVVQNCCDPWGFNYDDYRERLGSFRLLDETESAKFAAVARKTLCPVRVIEDGKVRTVVEALFGFGSSRAAVKYILPKSGTELRVHIDVFNDEKDIKLKFELNTSLKNTTLKGQIGR
;
A
#
# COMPACT_ATOMS: atom_id res chain seq x y z
N GLU A 1 -20.48 15.62 20.29
CA GLU A 1 -19.71 14.79 19.34
C GLU A 1 -18.30 15.36 19.14
N ASP A 2 -18.16 16.64 18.83
CA ASP A 2 -16.86 17.32 18.61
C ASP A 2 -15.93 17.24 19.82
N ASP A 3 -16.46 17.43 21.03
CA ASP A 3 -15.70 17.30 22.27
C ASP A 3 -15.16 15.87 22.47
N ALA A 4 -15.96 14.87 22.13
CA ALA A 4 -15.54 13.47 22.24
C ALA A 4 -14.44 13.13 21.21
N ILE A 5 -14.58 13.62 19.98
CA ILE A 5 -13.57 13.47 18.92
C ILE A 5 -12.27 14.15 19.34
N MET A 6 -12.35 15.36 19.89
CA MET A 6 -11.19 16.11 20.36
C MET A 6 -10.48 15.38 21.51
N GLN A 7 -11.22 14.86 22.49
CA GLN A 7 -10.65 14.10 23.61
C GLN A 7 -9.97 12.80 23.16
N LEU A 8 -10.61 12.06 22.23
CA LEU A 8 -10.02 10.85 21.65
C LEU A 8 -8.76 11.16 20.86
N SER A 9 -8.79 12.21 20.04
CA SER A 9 -7.63 12.66 19.27
C SER A 9 -6.47 13.08 20.17
N HIS A 10 -6.77 13.77 21.27
CA HIS A 10 -5.77 14.12 22.28
C HIS A 10 -5.19 12.87 22.96
N GLY A 11 -6.04 11.92 23.36
CA GLY A 11 -5.61 10.65 23.95
C GLY A 11 -4.68 9.85 23.02
N ILE A 12 -5.01 9.78 21.74
CA ILE A 12 -4.17 9.15 20.71
C ILE A 12 -2.81 9.87 20.61
N ALA A 13 -2.81 11.20 20.53
CA ALA A 13 -1.58 11.98 20.43
C ALA A 13 -0.66 11.80 21.66
N GLU A 14 -1.23 11.69 22.87
CA GLU A 14 -0.43 11.41 24.08
C GLU A 14 0.13 9.98 24.08
N ALA A 15 -0.64 8.99 23.63
CA ALA A 15 -0.17 7.61 23.48
C ALA A 15 0.99 7.54 22.46
N GLU A 16 0.88 8.21 21.33
CA GLU A 16 1.92 8.30 20.31
C GLU A 16 3.21 8.96 20.85
N LYS A 17 3.10 10.01 21.65
CA LYS A 17 4.24 10.64 22.31
C LYS A 17 4.96 9.67 23.26
N ILE A 18 4.21 8.91 24.05
CA ILE A 18 4.77 7.89 24.96
C ILE A 18 5.47 6.80 24.15
N GLN A 19 4.82 6.30 23.11
CA GLN A 19 5.39 5.29 22.20
C GLN A 19 6.69 5.78 21.56
N MET A 20 6.71 7.02 21.07
CA MET A 20 7.88 7.62 20.46
C MET A 20 9.04 7.76 21.45
N ARG A 21 8.77 8.22 22.68
CA ARG A 21 9.78 8.33 23.73
C ARG A 21 10.39 6.97 24.10
N ALA A 22 9.54 5.95 24.24
CA ALA A 22 9.98 4.58 24.51
C ALA A 22 10.83 4.02 23.35
N PHE A 23 10.40 4.25 22.11
CA PHE A 23 11.17 3.84 20.92
C PHE A 23 12.55 4.52 20.88
N PHE A 24 12.63 5.82 21.12
CA PHE A 24 13.90 6.53 21.12
C PHE A 24 14.83 6.10 22.28
N ALA A 25 14.28 5.73 23.43
CA ALA A 25 15.06 5.17 24.51
C ALA A 25 15.73 3.84 24.11
N LEU A 26 14.98 2.96 23.43
CA LEU A 26 15.50 1.70 22.86
C LEU A 26 16.49 1.96 21.71
N ALA A 27 16.19 2.92 20.84
CA ALA A 27 17.06 3.29 19.73
C ALA A 27 18.38 3.89 20.18
N GLY A 28 18.39 4.66 21.28
CA GLY A 28 19.60 5.24 21.86
C GLY A 28 20.64 4.23 22.35
N ALA A 29 20.22 2.99 22.62
CA ALA A 29 21.11 1.89 22.97
C ALA A 29 21.75 1.20 21.74
N GLN A 30 21.37 1.56 20.53
CA GLN A 30 21.90 0.96 19.31
C GLN A 30 23.28 1.56 18.95
N PRO A 31 24.13 0.80 18.24
CA PRO A 31 25.40 1.32 17.75
C PRO A 31 25.21 2.55 16.86
N LYS A 32 26.15 3.49 16.92
CA LYS A 32 26.18 4.63 16.00
C LYS A 32 26.30 4.14 14.55
N ALA A 33 25.79 4.96 13.61
CA ALA A 33 25.94 4.70 12.19
C ALA A 33 27.42 4.65 11.78
N ALA A 34 27.77 3.68 10.94
CA ALA A 34 29.04 3.68 10.25
C ALA A 34 29.10 4.78 9.18
N PRO A 35 30.30 5.19 8.71
CA PRO A 35 30.38 6.13 7.60
C PRO A 35 29.59 5.68 6.38
N GLY A 36 28.72 6.56 5.87
CA GLY A 36 27.85 6.27 4.71
C GLY A 36 26.65 5.35 5.00
N GLU A 37 26.46 4.94 6.24
CA GLU A 37 25.29 4.13 6.66
C GLU A 37 24.11 5.04 7.01
N TYR A 38 22.93 4.64 6.56
CA TYR A 38 21.63 5.15 7.01
C TYR A 38 20.93 4.03 7.79
N PRO A 39 21.08 3.99 9.14
CA PRO A 39 20.49 2.91 9.92
C PRO A 39 18.96 3.07 10.01
N VAL A 40 18.26 1.98 9.73
CA VAL A 40 16.81 1.88 9.94
C VAL A 40 16.56 0.92 11.10
N LEU A 41 15.81 1.39 12.09
CA LEU A 41 15.45 0.60 13.27
C LEU A 41 13.98 0.20 13.18
N VAL A 42 13.71 -1.09 13.29
CA VAL A 42 12.36 -1.66 13.22
C VAL A 42 12.08 -2.41 14.52
N TYR A 43 11.14 -1.89 15.31
CA TYR A 43 10.65 -2.57 16.50
C TYR A 43 9.44 -3.43 16.22
N HIS A 44 9.50 -4.70 16.61
CA HIS A 44 8.38 -5.63 16.51
C HIS A 44 7.72 -5.81 17.88
N PRO A 45 6.50 -5.28 18.10
CA PRO A 45 5.89 -5.25 19.44
C PRO A 45 5.09 -6.50 19.80
N HIS A 46 4.96 -7.48 18.90
CA HIS A 46 4.11 -8.65 19.12
C HIS A 46 4.86 -9.82 19.76
N PRO A 47 4.15 -10.70 20.51
CA PRO A 47 4.74 -11.86 21.20
C PRO A 47 4.98 -13.08 20.29
N PHE A 48 4.90 -12.92 18.98
CA PHE A 48 5.14 -13.98 17.99
C PHE A 48 6.10 -13.49 16.90
N ALA A 49 6.81 -14.42 16.30
CA ALA A 49 7.69 -14.11 15.16
C ALA A 49 6.83 -13.74 13.94
N ALA A 50 7.31 -12.78 13.17
CA ALA A 50 6.62 -12.31 11.97
C ALA A 50 7.60 -12.09 10.81
N LYS A 51 7.12 -12.38 9.60
CA LYS A 51 7.76 -11.99 8.34
C LYS A 51 6.87 -10.98 7.65
N ARG A 52 7.37 -9.75 7.47
CA ARG A 52 6.57 -8.63 6.92
C ARG A 52 7.40 -7.78 5.97
N ASP A 53 6.72 -7.19 5.00
CA ASP A 53 7.30 -6.11 4.22
C ASP A 53 7.31 -4.85 5.06
N ILE A 54 8.48 -4.25 5.14
CA ILE A 54 8.76 -3.00 5.83
C ILE A 54 8.89 -1.92 4.76
N GLU A 55 8.18 -0.82 4.97
CA GLU A 55 8.26 0.38 4.17
C GLU A 55 8.81 1.50 5.03
N CYS A 56 9.84 2.17 4.57
CA CYS A 56 10.36 3.33 5.27
C CYS A 56 10.94 4.35 4.31
N GLU A 57 11.03 5.59 4.78
CA GLU A 57 11.66 6.68 4.06
C GLU A 57 12.84 7.23 4.87
N PHE A 58 13.89 7.64 4.16
CA PHE A 58 15.01 8.39 4.72
C PHE A 58 15.48 9.45 3.73
N MET A 59 16.23 10.43 4.22
CA MET A 59 16.81 11.46 3.37
C MET A 59 18.32 11.23 3.24
N LEU A 60 18.83 11.45 2.04
CA LEU A 60 20.26 11.51 1.79
C LEU A 60 20.86 12.70 2.54
N ALA A 61 22.11 12.57 2.96
CA ALA A 61 22.86 13.68 3.60
C ALA A 61 22.90 14.90 2.67
N ASP A 62 23.15 14.66 1.38
CA ASP A 62 23.18 15.69 0.36
C ASP A 62 22.16 15.43 -0.73
N GLN A 63 21.63 16.50 -1.29
CA GLN A 63 20.70 16.45 -2.42
C GLN A 63 21.45 16.09 -3.70
N ASN A 64 20.88 15.18 -4.47
CA ASN A 64 21.41 14.86 -5.81
C ASN A 64 20.63 15.59 -6.90
N TRP A 65 21.24 16.57 -7.53
CA TRP A 65 20.67 17.37 -8.60
C TRP A 65 20.89 16.77 -10.00
N SER A 66 21.60 15.63 -10.11
CA SER A 66 21.84 14.97 -11.38
C SER A 66 20.53 14.49 -12.02
N GLN A 67 20.39 14.77 -13.32
CA GLN A 67 19.30 14.22 -14.13
C GLN A 67 19.67 12.85 -14.72
N GLU A 68 20.94 12.51 -14.76
CA GLU A 68 21.47 11.28 -15.37
C GLU A 68 21.71 10.16 -14.36
N GLU A 69 21.95 10.52 -13.09
CA GLU A 69 22.29 9.57 -12.04
C GLU A 69 21.29 9.64 -10.89
N PHE A 70 21.19 8.55 -10.14
CA PHE A 70 20.44 8.46 -8.91
C PHE A 70 21.18 7.60 -7.90
N TYR A 71 20.83 7.72 -6.63
CA TYR A 71 21.33 6.81 -5.61
C TYR A 71 20.39 5.60 -5.52
N ASP A 72 20.92 4.42 -5.87
CA ASP A 72 20.32 3.13 -5.56
C ASP A 72 20.68 2.72 -4.13
N VAL A 73 19.99 1.72 -3.57
CA VAL A 73 20.19 1.27 -2.20
C VAL A 73 20.56 -0.20 -2.14
N LYS A 74 21.43 -0.52 -1.16
CA LYS A 74 21.72 -1.88 -0.69
C LYS A 74 21.43 -1.95 0.79
N ILE A 75 20.80 -3.00 1.24
CA ILE A 75 20.46 -3.19 2.65
C ILE A 75 21.03 -4.49 3.20
N TYR A 76 21.45 -4.42 4.45
CA TYR A 76 22.06 -5.55 5.16
C TYR A 76 21.38 -5.73 6.51
N VAL A 77 21.09 -6.99 6.82
CA VAL A 77 20.58 -7.41 8.13
C VAL A 77 21.55 -8.46 8.67
N ASN A 78 22.11 -8.23 9.86
CA ASN A 78 23.13 -9.11 10.47
C ASN A 78 24.30 -9.40 9.51
N GLY A 79 24.76 -8.39 8.75
CA GLY A 79 25.86 -8.52 7.78
C GLY A 79 25.51 -9.21 6.45
N LYS A 80 24.28 -9.69 6.27
CA LYS A 80 23.82 -10.32 5.04
C LYS A 80 23.01 -9.35 4.21
N GLU A 81 23.34 -9.22 2.93
CA GLU A 81 22.54 -8.45 1.97
C GLU A 81 21.18 -9.13 1.75
N ILE A 82 20.10 -8.34 1.80
CA ILE A 82 18.75 -8.81 1.52
C ILE A 82 18.14 -8.00 0.36
N PRO A 83 17.19 -8.58 -0.39
CA PRO A 83 16.50 -7.87 -1.46
C PRO A 83 15.79 -6.63 -0.92
N CYS A 84 15.99 -5.50 -1.60
CA CYS A 84 15.23 -4.29 -1.37
C CYS A 84 14.78 -3.69 -2.71
N GLN A 85 13.80 -2.81 -2.63
CA GLN A 85 13.19 -2.12 -3.75
C GLN A 85 13.08 -0.64 -3.41
N LEU A 86 13.55 0.21 -4.32
CA LEU A 86 13.24 1.64 -4.28
C LEU A 86 11.89 1.86 -4.94
N GLU A 87 11.03 2.61 -4.28
CA GLU A 87 9.75 3.06 -4.79
C GLU A 87 9.69 4.59 -4.83
N LYS A 88 8.71 5.11 -5.57
CA LYS A 88 8.46 6.55 -5.58
C LYS A 88 7.99 7.00 -4.19
N GLU A 89 8.72 7.92 -3.62
CA GLU A 89 8.34 8.58 -2.36
C GLU A 89 7.14 9.53 -2.58
N SER A 90 6.50 9.95 -1.51
CA SER A 90 5.24 10.74 -1.55
C SER A 90 5.43 12.20 -2.00
N SER A 91 6.68 12.65 -2.14
CA SER A 91 6.99 14.05 -2.49
C SER A 91 6.77 14.31 -3.99
N ASN A 92 6.34 15.53 -4.31
CA ASN A 92 6.26 16.04 -5.69
C ASN A 92 7.58 16.63 -6.19
N VAL A 93 8.61 16.67 -5.36
CA VAL A 93 9.91 17.24 -5.74
C VAL A 93 10.64 16.26 -6.64
N PRO A 94 11.06 16.64 -7.86
CA PRO A 94 11.73 15.74 -8.80
C PRO A 94 13.22 15.53 -8.47
N LEU A 95 13.57 15.70 -7.21
CA LEU A 95 14.92 15.69 -6.70
C LEU A 95 15.24 14.34 -6.06
N ASP A 96 16.41 13.80 -6.32
CA ASP A 96 16.88 12.58 -5.70
C ASP A 96 17.49 12.88 -4.32
N TRP A 97 16.63 13.00 -3.34
CA TRP A 97 16.99 13.34 -1.95
C TRP A 97 16.30 12.43 -0.95
N ARG A 98 14.97 12.27 -1.02
CA ARG A 98 14.21 11.34 -0.21
C ARG A 98 14.16 9.98 -0.90
N LYS A 99 14.37 8.93 -0.12
CA LYS A 99 14.32 7.54 -0.57
C LYS A 99 13.22 6.81 0.15
N ARG A 100 12.33 6.17 -0.59
CA ARG A 100 11.39 5.20 -0.06
C ARG A 100 11.88 3.81 -0.41
N ILE A 101 12.09 2.98 0.59
CA ILE A 101 12.56 1.61 0.42
C ILE A 101 11.55 0.61 0.95
N VAL A 102 11.49 -0.53 0.28
CA VAL A 102 10.67 -1.68 0.68
C VAL A 102 11.55 -2.90 0.73
N PHE A 103 11.44 -3.68 1.81
CA PHE A 103 12.16 -4.95 1.99
C PHE A 103 11.36 -5.86 2.90
N THR A 104 11.59 -7.17 2.80
CA THR A 104 10.95 -8.15 3.68
C THR A 104 11.87 -8.47 4.85
N LEU A 105 11.36 -8.35 6.08
CA LEU A 105 12.11 -8.62 7.31
C LEU A 105 11.45 -9.74 8.11
N GLU A 106 12.28 -10.68 8.60
CA GLU A 106 11.89 -11.68 9.59
C GLU A 106 12.27 -11.18 10.97
N MET A 107 11.28 -11.04 11.85
CA MET A 107 11.41 -10.43 13.17
C MET A 107 11.02 -11.43 14.25
N GLN A 108 11.83 -11.49 15.30
CA GLN A 108 11.54 -12.28 16.49
C GLN A 108 10.57 -11.52 17.42
N PRO A 109 9.86 -12.22 18.34
CA PRO A 109 9.00 -11.56 19.31
C PRO A 109 9.72 -10.44 20.07
N PHE A 110 9.02 -9.31 20.27
CA PHE A 110 9.51 -8.14 21.04
C PHE A 110 10.93 -7.70 20.67
N SER A 111 11.29 -7.73 19.40
CA SER A 111 12.64 -7.48 18.94
C SER A 111 12.84 -6.08 18.34
N MET A 112 14.00 -5.48 18.65
CA MET A 112 14.54 -4.34 17.90
C MET A 112 15.45 -4.89 16.81
N ASN A 113 15.16 -4.55 15.57
CA ASN A 113 15.90 -4.99 14.40
C ASN A 113 16.61 -3.81 13.76
N ARG A 114 17.91 -3.95 13.52
CA ARG A 114 18.70 -2.95 12.81
C ARG A 114 18.91 -3.39 11.37
N VAL A 115 18.58 -2.50 10.45
CA VAL A 115 18.82 -2.64 9.03
C VAL A 115 19.82 -1.58 8.61
N CYS A 116 20.95 -1.99 8.05
CA CYS A 116 22.00 -1.10 7.60
C CYS A 116 21.74 -0.78 6.11
N VAL A 117 21.47 0.47 5.79
CA VAL A 117 21.22 0.95 4.43
C VAL A 117 22.44 1.70 3.95
N PHE A 118 22.93 1.34 2.75
CA PHE A 118 24.00 2.04 2.04
C PHE A 118 23.52 2.46 0.67
N THR A 119 24.10 3.51 0.14
CA THR A 119 23.74 4.06 -1.16
C THR A 119 24.85 3.91 -2.17
N GLU A 120 24.48 3.69 -3.43
CA GLU A 120 25.39 3.57 -4.58
C GLU A 120 24.88 4.42 -5.73
N ARG A 121 25.76 5.24 -6.34
CA ARG A 121 25.40 6.00 -7.54
C ARG A 121 25.26 5.09 -8.74
N LYS A 122 24.15 5.25 -9.44
CA LYS A 122 23.85 4.54 -10.71
C LYS A 122 23.26 5.48 -11.73
N LYS A 123 23.41 5.14 -13.01
CA LYS A 123 22.68 5.82 -14.08
C LYS A 123 21.18 5.62 -13.91
N ARG A 124 20.41 6.68 -14.16
CA ARG A 124 18.95 6.58 -14.16
C ARG A 124 18.49 5.64 -15.27
N PRO A 125 17.60 4.70 -14.96
CA PRO A 125 16.98 3.89 -16.00
C PRO A 125 16.15 4.79 -16.92
N GLU A 126 16.03 4.41 -18.17
CA GLU A 126 15.11 5.06 -19.09
C GLU A 126 13.68 4.99 -18.56
N LYS A 127 12.94 6.10 -18.72
CA LYS A 127 11.53 6.15 -18.32
C LYS A 127 10.73 5.22 -19.23
N LYS A 128 10.20 4.15 -18.67
CA LYS A 128 9.25 3.29 -19.38
C LYS A 128 7.90 4.01 -19.46
N ASN A 129 7.30 3.97 -20.64
CA ASN A 129 5.90 4.37 -20.80
C ASN A 129 5.00 3.30 -20.17
N PHE A 130 3.88 3.72 -19.58
CA PHE A 130 2.86 2.78 -19.15
C PHE A 130 2.26 2.10 -20.39
N GLU A 131 2.19 0.78 -20.35
CA GLU A 131 1.58 -0.03 -21.40
C GLU A 131 0.12 -0.28 -21.05
N ILE A 132 -0.76 -0.07 -22.01
CA ILE A 132 -2.14 -0.52 -21.92
C ILE A 132 -2.12 -2.03 -22.13
N LYS A 133 -2.66 -2.77 -21.17
CA LYS A 133 -2.76 -4.23 -21.23
C LYS A 133 -4.18 -4.65 -20.93
N ASP A 134 -4.69 -5.62 -21.68
CA ASP A 134 -5.99 -6.22 -21.40
C ASP A 134 -6.01 -6.92 -20.03
N LYS A 135 -4.88 -7.51 -19.66
CA LYS A 135 -4.70 -8.21 -18.37
C LYS A 135 -3.32 -8.00 -17.79
N PHE A 136 -3.28 -7.78 -16.51
CA PHE A 136 -2.05 -7.76 -15.71
C PHE A 136 -1.95 -9.08 -14.96
N ILE A 137 -1.04 -9.95 -15.38
CA ILE A 137 -0.87 -11.29 -14.82
C ILE A 137 0.41 -11.30 -13.97
N PHE A 138 0.27 -11.71 -12.72
CA PHE A 138 1.35 -11.87 -11.77
C PHE A 138 1.37 -13.30 -11.25
N ASP A 139 2.54 -13.89 -11.23
CA ASP A 139 2.75 -15.25 -10.76
C ASP A 139 4.12 -15.34 -10.09
N ASN A 140 4.15 -15.70 -8.82
CA ASN A 140 5.37 -15.90 -8.06
C ASN A 140 5.62 -17.39 -7.72
N GLY A 141 4.89 -18.30 -8.40
CA GLY A 141 4.94 -19.75 -8.20
C GLY A 141 4.00 -20.25 -7.09
N ARG A 142 3.54 -19.37 -6.19
CA ARG A 142 2.61 -19.69 -5.10
C ARG A 142 1.33 -18.88 -5.15
N LEU A 143 1.44 -17.61 -5.48
CA LEU A 143 0.32 -16.67 -5.67
C LEU A 143 0.23 -16.30 -7.14
N ARG A 144 -0.93 -16.52 -7.74
CA ARG A 144 -1.24 -16.02 -9.06
C ARG A 144 -2.44 -15.09 -8.99
N ALA A 145 -2.27 -13.87 -9.48
CA ALA A 145 -3.31 -12.86 -9.55
C ALA A 145 -3.44 -12.32 -10.97
N VAL A 146 -4.67 -12.08 -11.40
CA VAL A 146 -4.98 -11.46 -12.68
C VAL A 146 -5.87 -10.25 -12.43
N ILE A 147 -5.36 -9.07 -12.77
CA ILE A 147 -6.12 -7.83 -12.76
C ILE A 147 -6.55 -7.53 -14.18
N ASP A 148 -7.83 -7.32 -14.39
CA ASP A 148 -8.39 -6.99 -15.70
C ASP A 148 -8.11 -5.52 -16.04
N GLY A 149 -7.59 -5.27 -17.23
CA GLY A 149 -7.25 -3.90 -17.67
C GLY A 149 -8.47 -3.10 -18.10
N SER A 150 -9.59 -3.77 -18.42
CA SER A 150 -10.81 -3.12 -18.90
C SER A 150 -11.72 -2.58 -17.79
N ASP A 151 -11.67 -3.19 -16.61
CA ASP A 151 -12.49 -2.78 -15.46
C ASP A 151 -11.69 -2.54 -14.17
N GLY A 152 -10.40 -2.90 -14.15
CA GLY A 152 -9.50 -2.69 -13.02
C GLY A 152 -9.72 -3.66 -11.84
N LEU A 153 -10.53 -4.71 -12.02
CA LEU A 153 -10.90 -5.65 -10.97
C LEU A 153 -9.99 -6.89 -10.96
N ILE A 154 -10.04 -7.64 -9.86
CA ILE A 154 -9.37 -8.95 -9.74
C ILE A 154 -10.23 -9.97 -10.48
N SER A 155 -9.84 -10.36 -11.69
CA SER A 155 -10.56 -11.40 -12.44
C SER A 155 -10.27 -12.81 -11.89
N SER A 156 -9.09 -13.04 -11.28
CA SER A 156 -8.71 -14.32 -10.67
C SER A 156 -7.65 -14.11 -9.61
N LEU A 157 -7.78 -14.81 -8.48
CA LEU A 157 -6.77 -14.91 -7.44
C LEU A 157 -6.67 -16.36 -6.97
N SER A 158 -5.52 -16.97 -7.19
CA SER A 158 -5.23 -18.32 -6.71
C SER A 158 -3.94 -18.35 -5.88
N ALA A 159 -3.92 -19.21 -4.88
CA ALA A 159 -2.74 -19.47 -4.06
C ALA A 159 -2.56 -20.99 -3.88
N ASP A 160 -1.30 -21.43 -3.98
CA ASP A 160 -0.91 -22.85 -3.89
C ASP A 160 -1.81 -23.76 -4.77
N GLY A 161 -2.14 -23.27 -5.99
CA GLY A 161 -2.95 -23.99 -6.99
C GLY A 161 -4.46 -23.98 -6.75
N LYS A 162 -4.95 -23.30 -5.69
CA LYS A 162 -6.38 -23.19 -5.38
C LYS A 162 -6.89 -21.80 -5.71
N GLU A 163 -8.01 -21.72 -6.43
CA GLU A 163 -8.72 -20.47 -6.69
C GLU A 163 -9.47 -19.98 -5.45
N TYR A 164 -9.28 -18.72 -5.09
CA TYR A 164 -9.91 -18.09 -3.93
C TYR A 164 -10.92 -17.02 -4.31
N LEU A 165 -10.57 -16.18 -5.31
CA LEU A 165 -11.42 -15.06 -5.73
C LEU A 165 -11.57 -15.05 -7.26
N HIS A 166 -12.75 -14.58 -7.70
CA HIS A 166 -13.06 -14.26 -9.10
C HIS A 166 -13.87 -12.96 -9.13
N ASP A 167 -13.75 -12.17 -10.17
CA ASP A 167 -14.48 -10.91 -10.41
C ASP A 167 -14.65 -10.05 -9.14
N SER A 168 -13.56 -9.85 -8.42
CA SER A 168 -13.51 -9.26 -7.08
C SER A 168 -12.86 -7.89 -7.09
N GLY A 169 -13.12 -7.10 -6.03
CA GLY A 169 -12.50 -5.79 -5.86
C GLY A 169 -13.41 -4.62 -6.23
N ARG A 170 -14.70 -4.88 -6.43
CA ARG A 170 -15.67 -3.84 -6.76
C ARG A 170 -16.02 -2.99 -5.54
N LEU A 171 -15.97 -1.69 -5.71
CA LEU A 171 -16.45 -0.72 -4.73
C LEU A 171 -17.93 -0.43 -5.00
N ASN A 172 -18.82 -1.04 -4.22
CA ASN A 172 -20.26 -0.82 -4.30
C ASN A 172 -20.67 0.37 -3.44
N VAL A 173 -21.61 1.15 -3.95
CA VAL A 173 -22.23 2.27 -3.27
C VAL A 173 -23.64 1.84 -2.86
N VAL A 174 -23.93 1.91 -1.58
CA VAL A 174 -25.26 1.60 -1.04
C VAL A 174 -25.83 2.82 -0.31
N GLN A 175 -27.16 2.90 -0.27
CA GLN A 175 -27.83 3.93 0.49
C GLN A 175 -27.45 3.83 1.97
N ASN A 176 -27.13 4.93 2.59
CA ASN A 176 -26.91 5.01 4.03
C ASN A 176 -28.21 5.38 4.74
N CYS A 177 -28.41 4.87 5.94
CA CYS A 177 -29.50 5.30 6.82
C CYS A 177 -29.21 6.70 7.38
N CYS A 178 -30.21 7.57 7.37
CA CYS A 178 -30.09 8.93 7.90
C CYS A 178 -30.10 8.97 9.44
N ASP A 179 -30.58 7.91 10.09
CA ASP A 179 -30.69 7.82 11.56
C ASP A 179 -29.52 7.01 12.14
N PRO A 180 -28.57 7.65 12.84
CA PRO A 180 -27.45 6.96 13.46
C PRO A 180 -27.86 6.06 14.63
N TRP A 181 -29.07 6.19 15.16
CA TRP A 181 -29.57 5.49 16.34
C TRP A 181 -30.52 4.34 16.03
N GLY A 182 -31.24 4.43 14.92
CA GLY A 182 -32.35 3.54 14.58
C GLY A 182 -32.21 2.75 13.30
N PHE A 183 -30.99 2.47 12.83
CA PHE A 183 -30.84 1.66 11.61
C PHE A 183 -31.26 0.21 11.85
N ASN A 184 -31.98 -0.37 10.89
CA ASN A 184 -32.30 -1.78 10.84
C ASN A 184 -31.15 -2.57 10.19
N TYR A 185 -31.07 -3.87 10.51
CA TYR A 185 -30.05 -4.73 9.88
C TYR A 185 -30.24 -4.88 8.36
N ASP A 186 -31.40 -4.53 7.82
CA ASP A 186 -31.70 -4.50 6.40
C ASP A 186 -31.23 -3.21 5.69
N ASP A 187 -30.91 -2.18 6.45
CA ASP A 187 -30.30 -0.97 5.92
C ASP A 187 -28.97 -1.33 5.24
N TYR A 188 -28.58 -0.53 4.28
CA TYR A 188 -27.37 -0.78 3.47
C TYR A 188 -27.48 -1.92 2.43
N ARG A 189 -28.69 -2.34 2.06
CA ARG A 189 -28.94 -3.32 0.98
C ARG A 189 -29.24 -2.65 -0.36
N GLU A 190 -29.87 -1.48 -0.34
CA GLU A 190 -30.19 -0.75 -1.54
C GLU A 190 -28.91 -0.28 -2.24
N ARG A 191 -28.62 -0.89 -3.37
CA ARG A 191 -27.43 -0.58 -4.17
C ARG A 191 -27.74 0.57 -5.12
N LEU A 192 -27.05 1.69 -4.91
CA LEU A 192 -27.14 2.88 -5.78
C LEU A 192 -26.26 2.74 -7.03
N GLY A 193 -25.22 1.92 -6.96
CA GLY A 193 -24.30 1.69 -8.05
C GLY A 193 -22.96 1.13 -7.60
N SER A 194 -21.94 1.34 -8.42
CA SER A 194 -20.56 0.98 -8.14
C SER A 194 -19.62 2.03 -8.73
N PHE A 195 -18.46 2.16 -8.17
CA PHE A 195 -17.37 2.88 -8.80
C PHE A 195 -17.01 2.21 -10.12
N ARG A 196 -16.95 2.98 -11.20
CA ARG A 196 -16.48 2.55 -12.51
C ARG A 196 -15.02 2.90 -12.71
N LEU A 197 -14.33 2.17 -13.55
CA LEU A 197 -13.01 2.56 -14.00
C LEU A 197 -13.10 3.93 -14.70
N LEU A 198 -12.19 4.83 -14.39
CA LEU A 198 -12.07 6.14 -15.06
C LEU A 198 -11.55 5.94 -16.47
N ASP A 199 -11.89 6.85 -17.37
CA ASP A 199 -11.21 6.96 -18.66
C ASP A 199 -9.82 7.60 -18.50
N GLU A 200 -9.04 7.63 -19.58
CA GLU A 200 -7.67 8.17 -19.55
C GLU A 200 -7.62 9.66 -19.22
N THR A 201 -8.60 10.44 -19.63
CA THR A 201 -8.65 11.89 -19.38
C THR A 201 -9.05 12.18 -17.94
N GLU A 202 -10.06 11.49 -17.44
CA GLU A 202 -10.48 11.55 -16.04
C GLU A 202 -9.35 11.11 -15.11
N SER A 203 -8.64 10.05 -15.48
CA SER A 203 -7.50 9.52 -14.73
C SER A 203 -6.35 10.53 -14.63
N ALA A 204 -6.02 11.20 -15.74
CA ALA A 204 -4.98 12.23 -15.77
C ALA A 204 -5.36 13.43 -14.87
N LYS A 205 -6.63 13.82 -14.91
CA LYS A 205 -7.16 14.90 -14.07
C LYS A 205 -7.14 14.53 -12.59
N PHE A 206 -7.60 13.34 -12.24
CA PHE A 206 -7.63 12.88 -10.84
C PHE A 206 -6.22 12.71 -10.26
N ALA A 207 -5.30 12.13 -11.02
CA ALA A 207 -3.90 11.98 -10.60
C ALA A 207 -3.09 13.29 -10.67
N ALA A 208 -3.70 14.40 -11.10
CA ALA A 208 -3.08 15.72 -11.25
C ALA A 208 -1.75 15.69 -12.04
N VAL A 209 -1.65 14.83 -13.06
CA VAL A 209 -0.47 14.76 -13.91
C VAL A 209 -0.52 15.79 -15.03
N ALA A 210 0.65 16.30 -15.44
CA ALA A 210 0.76 17.29 -16.52
C ALA A 210 0.40 16.75 -17.92
N ARG A 211 0.23 15.43 -18.06
CA ARG A 211 -0.18 14.76 -19.30
C ARG A 211 -1.69 14.86 -19.50
N LYS A 212 -2.15 14.91 -20.76
CA LYS A 212 -3.58 14.94 -21.08
C LYS A 212 -4.29 13.61 -20.81
N THR A 213 -3.57 12.51 -20.85
CA THR A 213 -4.08 11.15 -20.67
C THR A 213 -3.21 10.34 -19.72
N LEU A 214 -3.83 9.45 -18.98
CA LEU A 214 -3.18 8.50 -18.08
C LEU A 214 -3.95 7.18 -18.09
N CYS A 215 -3.26 6.06 -18.34
CA CYS A 215 -3.88 4.73 -18.27
C CYS A 215 -4.49 4.53 -16.88
N PRO A 216 -5.81 4.22 -16.81
CA PRO A 216 -6.49 4.05 -15.52
C PRO A 216 -6.02 2.82 -14.74
N VAL A 217 -5.56 1.76 -15.42
CA VAL A 217 -4.93 0.59 -14.80
C VAL A 217 -3.50 0.52 -15.25
N ARG A 218 -2.56 0.53 -14.30
CA ARG A 218 -1.13 0.54 -14.62
C ARG A 218 -0.27 -0.03 -13.52
N VAL A 219 0.89 -0.57 -13.88
CA VAL A 219 1.95 -0.92 -12.94
C VAL A 219 2.66 0.37 -12.53
N ILE A 220 2.59 0.74 -11.26
CA ILE A 220 3.26 1.95 -10.73
C ILE A 220 4.61 1.62 -10.11
N GLU A 221 4.75 0.41 -9.54
CA GLU A 221 6.00 -0.08 -8.95
C GLU A 221 6.23 -1.53 -9.39
N ASP A 222 7.46 -1.85 -9.76
CA ASP A 222 7.88 -3.23 -10.07
C ASP A 222 9.35 -3.43 -9.73
N GLY A 223 9.63 -4.28 -8.75
CA GLY A 223 10.97 -4.50 -8.26
C GLY A 223 11.19 -5.91 -7.67
N LYS A 224 12.21 -6.04 -6.83
CA LYS A 224 12.64 -7.33 -6.27
C LYS A 224 11.74 -7.84 -5.14
N VAL A 225 10.93 -6.97 -4.53
CA VAL A 225 10.12 -7.30 -3.36
C VAL A 225 8.65 -7.46 -3.73
N ARG A 226 8.13 -6.52 -4.50
CA ARG A 226 6.71 -6.52 -4.91
C ARG A 226 6.49 -5.81 -6.25
N THR A 227 5.33 -6.06 -6.82
CA THR A 227 4.75 -5.27 -7.92
C THR A 227 3.51 -4.57 -7.40
N VAL A 228 3.28 -3.31 -7.78
CA VAL A 228 2.07 -2.56 -7.42
C VAL A 228 1.34 -2.16 -8.69
N VAL A 229 0.09 -2.60 -8.80
CA VAL A 229 -0.84 -2.16 -9.85
C VAL A 229 -1.80 -1.17 -9.23
N GLU A 230 -1.96 -0.03 -9.86
CA GLU A 230 -2.96 0.97 -9.47
C GLU A 230 -4.10 1.00 -10.48
N ALA A 231 -5.34 1.04 -9.97
CA ALA A 231 -6.55 1.25 -10.76
C ALA A 231 -7.31 2.47 -10.21
N LEU A 232 -7.76 3.35 -11.10
CA LEU A 232 -8.43 4.60 -10.74
C LEU A 232 -9.92 4.52 -11.07
N PHE A 233 -10.75 4.83 -10.08
CA PHE A 233 -12.20 4.67 -10.16
C PHE A 233 -12.94 5.96 -9.82
N GLY A 234 -14.21 6.05 -10.26
CA GLY A 234 -15.08 7.16 -9.93
C GLY A 234 -16.54 6.75 -9.81
N PHE A 235 -17.24 7.48 -8.94
CA PHE A 235 -18.70 7.43 -8.81
C PHE A 235 -19.19 8.85 -8.50
N GLY A 236 -20.06 9.41 -9.36
CA GLY A 236 -20.45 10.81 -9.23
C GLY A 236 -19.25 11.75 -9.16
N SER A 237 -19.20 12.55 -8.10
CA SER A 237 -18.05 13.43 -7.79
C SER A 237 -16.92 12.73 -7.03
N SER A 238 -17.19 11.56 -6.44
CA SER A 238 -16.21 10.78 -5.68
C SER A 238 -15.20 10.07 -6.56
N ARG A 239 -13.99 9.89 -6.04
CA ARG A 239 -12.88 9.20 -6.71
C ARG A 239 -12.25 8.19 -5.77
N ALA A 240 -11.66 7.13 -6.34
CA ALA A 240 -10.91 6.16 -5.59
C ALA A 240 -9.66 5.69 -6.37
N ALA A 241 -8.57 5.47 -5.63
CA ALA A 241 -7.40 4.80 -6.13
C ALA A 241 -7.25 3.46 -5.40
N VAL A 242 -7.24 2.37 -6.14
CA VAL A 242 -7.04 1.01 -5.61
C VAL A 242 -5.68 0.52 -6.04
N LYS A 243 -4.86 0.12 -5.06
CA LYS A 243 -3.52 -0.43 -5.29
C LYS A 243 -3.51 -1.90 -4.90
N TYR A 244 -3.24 -2.74 -5.87
CA TYR A 244 -3.01 -4.17 -5.69
C TYR A 244 -1.51 -4.39 -5.48
N ILE A 245 -1.13 -4.81 -4.28
CA ILE A 245 0.26 -5.01 -3.88
C ILE A 245 0.55 -6.51 -3.92
N LEU A 246 1.34 -6.90 -4.90
CA LEU A 246 1.62 -8.29 -5.28
C LEU A 246 3.05 -8.65 -4.89
N PRO A 247 3.26 -9.51 -3.88
CA PRO A 247 4.59 -9.84 -3.41
C PRO A 247 5.33 -10.72 -4.41
N LYS A 248 6.65 -10.58 -4.50
CA LYS A 248 7.52 -11.50 -5.26
C LYS A 248 7.70 -12.85 -4.57
N SER A 249 7.25 -12.99 -3.32
CA SER A 249 7.24 -14.25 -2.58
C SER A 249 6.09 -14.29 -1.57
N GLY A 250 5.54 -15.48 -1.31
CA GLY A 250 4.41 -15.64 -0.39
C GLY A 250 3.07 -15.70 -1.11
N THR A 251 1.98 -15.66 -0.34
CA THR A 251 0.61 -15.88 -0.83
C THR A 251 -0.36 -14.78 -0.42
N GLU A 252 0.15 -13.65 0.08
CA GLU A 252 -0.67 -12.55 0.59
C GLU A 252 -0.75 -11.42 -0.45
N LEU A 253 -1.91 -11.26 -1.08
CA LEU A 253 -2.24 -10.05 -1.83
C LEU A 253 -2.74 -8.99 -0.86
N ARG A 254 -2.13 -7.80 -0.87
CA ARG A 254 -2.65 -6.65 -0.13
C ARG A 254 -3.35 -5.69 -1.08
N VAL A 255 -4.50 -5.17 -0.64
CA VAL A 255 -5.25 -4.15 -1.37
C VAL A 255 -5.29 -2.89 -0.51
N HIS A 256 -4.79 -1.79 -1.07
CA HIS A 256 -4.87 -0.47 -0.45
C HIS A 256 -5.85 0.38 -1.24
N ILE A 257 -6.78 1.02 -0.55
CA ILE A 257 -7.87 1.78 -1.16
C ILE A 257 -7.88 3.18 -0.57
N ASP A 258 -7.57 4.17 -1.39
CA ASP A 258 -7.72 5.59 -1.06
C ASP A 258 -9.05 6.08 -1.65
N VAL A 259 -9.97 6.54 -0.82
CA VAL A 259 -11.27 7.06 -1.27
C VAL A 259 -11.38 8.54 -0.95
N PHE A 260 -11.69 9.32 -1.95
CA PHE A 260 -12.05 10.74 -1.86
C PHE A 260 -13.56 10.84 -2.05
N ASN A 261 -14.30 10.70 -0.95
CA ASN A 261 -15.75 10.70 -0.98
C ASN A 261 -16.32 12.11 -0.98
N ASP A 262 -17.14 12.42 -1.99
CA ASP A 262 -17.86 13.70 -2.14
C ASP A 262 -19.37 13.48 -2.30
N GLU A 263 -19.85 12.28 -1.98
CA GLU A 263 -21.27 11.94 -2.00
C GLU A 263 -21.84 11.93 -0.58
N LYS A 264 -23.11 12.31 -0.44
CA LYS A 264 -23.83 12.29 0.83
C LYS A 264 -24.70 11.06 0.96
N ASP A 265 -24.96 10.67 2.20
CA ASP A 265 -25.89 9.59 2.56
C ASP A 265 -25.60 8.25 1.87
N ILE A 266 -24.32 7.96 1.69
CA ILE A 266 -23.84 6.69 1.12
C ILE A 266 -22.94 5.93 2.08
N LYS A 267 -22.85 4.64 1.86
CA LYS A 267 -21.85 3.75 2.46
C LYS A 267 -21.15 2.95 1.35
N LEU A 268 -19.87 2.74 1.50
CA LEU A 268 -19.07 1.96 0.56
C LEU A 268 -18.89 0.52 1.05
N LYS A 269 -19.00 -0.43 0.13
CA LYS A 269 -18.74 -1.85 0.37
C LYS A 269 -17.72 -2.35 -0.64
N PHE A 270 -16.64 -2.94 -0.15
CA PHE A 270 -15.67 -3.64 -0.98
C PHE A 270 -16.11 -5.10 -1.15
N GLU A 271 -16.37 -5.50 -2.39
CA GLU A 271 -16.92 -6.80 -2.72
C GLU A 271 -15.81 -7.79 -3.07
N LEU A 272 -15.85 -8.96 -2.42
CA LEU A 272 -14.97 -10.09 -2.71
C LEU A 272 -15.82 -11.32 -3.04
N ASN A 273 -15.77 -11.77 -4.29
CA ASN A 273 -16.47 -12.96 -4.75
C ASN A 273 -15.56 -14.18 -4.54
N THR A 274 -15.90 -15.01 -3.58
CA THR A 274 -15.10 -16.18 -3.24
C THR A 274 -15.52 -17.43 -4.00
N SER A 275 -14.55 -18.20 -4.47
CA SER A 275 -14.73 -19.54 -5.06
C SER A 275 -14.84 -20.65 -4.01
N LEU A 276 -14.77 -20.30 -2.73
CA LEU A 276 -14.84 -21.26 -1.62
C LEU A 276 -16.28 -21.75 -1.40
N LYS A 277 -16.43 -23.08 -1.21
CA LYS A 277 -17.72 -23.71 -0.91
C LYS A 277 -17.77 -24.14 0.55
N ASN A 278 -18.98 -24.14 1.14
CA ASN A 278 -19.23 -24.60 2.52
C ASN A 278 -18.33 -23.91 3.54
N THR A 279 -18.20 -22.59 3.45
CA THR A 279 -17.33 -21.80 4.33
C THR A 279 -18.07 -21.24 5.52
N THR A 280 -17.37 -21.13 6.64
CA THR A 280 -17.82 -20.39 7.81
C THR A 280 -17.10 -19.05 7.85
N LEU A 281 -17.85 -17.96 7.92
CA LEU A 281 -17.29 -16.64 8.15
C LEU A 281 -16.88 -16.53 9.63
N LYS A 282 -15.61 -16.25 9.88
CA LYS A 282 -15.09 -15.93 11.22
C LYS A 282 -14.67 -14.47 11.24
N GLY A 283 -15.23 -13.71 12.16
CA GLY A 283 -14.85 -12.32 12.46
C GLY A 283 -14.11 -12.25 13.78
N GLN A 284 -13.09 -11.41 13.85
CA GLN A 284 -12.47 -11.01 15.11
C GLN A 284 -12.87 -9.57 15.40
N ILE A 285 -13.55 -9.34 16.51
CA ILE A 285 -13.95 -8.01 16.97
C ILE A 285 -12.96 -7.59 18.05
N GLY A 286 -12.26 -6.53 17.79
CA GLY A 286 -11.31 -5.92 18.72
C GLY A 286 -9.93 -6.61 18.75
N ARG A 287 -8.93 -5.81 18.82
CA ARG A 287 -7.57 -6.11 19.30
C ARG A 287 -7.22 -5.12 20.38
#